data_1c36f90ca5d179e40186d63221adbfec
#
_entry.id   1c36f90ca5d179e40186d63221adbfec
#
_cell.length_a   1.000
_cell.length_b   1.000
_cell.length_c   1.000
_cell.angle_alpha   90.00
_cell.angle_beta   90.00
_cell.angle_gamma   90.00
#
_symmetry.space_group_name_H-M   'P 1'
#
loop_
_entity.id
_entity.type
_entity.pdbx_description
1 polymer ?
#
loop_
_entity_poly.entity_id
_entity_poly.type
_entity_poly.pdbx_seq_one_letter_code
_entity_poly.pdbx_strand_id
1 'polypeptide(L)'
;MQGGAFRNIIIFLLLAVLAFVAGSLASDGAQVALLPVVLVLGSFFLLYLGRNCWWLIFMVPPVFALADLSVLNSFPISFVICGIVLVYWLLMYIMGYVKVTWNGFAPLDVLNFILLTYFLSTWIANPVTLQIFTSITDEGYADVGGKEYFWAIGCVVAYLALSLIPISLESLIKVLKWTFIVSCIMAVIMCAKGLVLGGGYSTELAETTRYSPFYGVGSVSFDYLFAKFPVMGIVLSPWKLVLVLGSCMAIAMTGFRENILEVVVYAYSLSFIHRQLIILLCGCVAVWGFLVYLSNEKMLDGLPYGAQRVLTAVPGVEIENKEITGGAEHSLEWRFEMWRWAMTPSEGYIKDYVWGDGFGQSMYQLRLTTISMNRGKMSMGDQRFFAETGVWHSGVITAIHRTGFVGLTIIVVWSLVCFFYIFRVSIALRHVKGREFIYLSIFPFVTLMVLFYISAGTFRKLFDDIFYTAALAKVVCSVVAKNGLMPRMFTHQIYVPLIHREAEDEESAASPARS
;
A
#
# COMPACT_ATOMS: atom_id res chain seq x y z
N MET A 1 0.79 -17.33 30.59
CA MET A 1 0.97 -16.54 29.36
C MET A 1 -0.19 -16.62 28.34
N GLN A 2 -1.06 -17.63 28.40
CA GLN A 2 -2.20 -17.79 27.43
C GLN A 2 -3.36 -16.80 27.64
N GLY A 3 -3.62 -16.32 28.85
CA GLY A 3 -4.72 -15.39 29.12
C GLY A 3 -4.54 -13.97 28.52
N GLY A 4 -3.31 -13.54 28.27
CA GLY A 4 -3.03 -12.23 27.69
C GLY A 4 -3.40 -12.11 26.20
N ALA A 5 -3.20 -13.17 25.42
CA ALA A 5 -3.52 -13.15 23.99
C ALA A 5 -5.03 -13.08 23.74
N PHE A 6 -5.82 -13.86 24.49
CA PHE A 6 -7.29 -13.86 24.38
C PHE A 6 -7.89 -12.52 24.80
N ARG A 7 -7.39 -11.93 25.90
CA ARG A 7 -7.79 -10.59 26.36
C ARG A 7 -7.48 -9.52 25.31
N ASN A 8 -6.31 -9.60 24.65
CA ASN A 8 -5.92 -8.65 23.60
C ASN A 8 -6.82 -8.77 22.36
N ILE A 9 -7.26 -9.98 22.00
CA ILE A 9 -8.22 -10.20 20.90
C ILE A 9 -9.58 -9.56 21.23
N ILE A 10 -10.09 -9.76 22.45
CA ILE A 10 -11.37 -9.17 22.87
C ILE A 10 -11.29 -7.64 22.85
N ILE A 11 -10.21 -7.05 23.35
CA ILE A 11 -10.02 -5.59 23.34
C ILE A 11 -9.92 -5.08 21.90
N PHE A 12 -9.23 -5.79 21.02
CA PHE A 12 -9.10 -5.43 19.61
C PHE A 12 -10.46 -5.51 18.89
N LEU A 13 -11.24 -6.54 19.12
CA LEU A 13 -12.61 -6.68 18.59
C LEU A 13 -13.54 -5.57 19.13
N LEU A 14 -13.43 -5.23 20.41
CA LEU A 14 -14.17 -4.12 21.02
C LEU A 14 -13.81 -2.78 20.36
N LEU A 15 -12.52 -2.54 20.07
CA LEU A 15 -12.07 -1.34 19.35
C LEU A 15 -12.53 -1.33 17.89
N ALA A 16 -12.53 -2.47 17.21
CA ALA A 16 -13.07 -2.58 15.86
C ALA A 16 -14.57 -2.27 15.82
N VAL A 17 -15.34 -2.78 16.81
CA VAL A 17 -16.77 -2.46 16.96
C VAL A 17 -16.98 -0.99 17.31
N LEU A 18 -16.17 -0.42 18.20
CA LEU A 18 -16.23 1.01 18.54
C LEU A 18 -15.86 1.90 17.35
N ALA A 19 -14.84 1.54 16.59
CA ALA A 19 -14.47 2.25 15.36
C ALA A 19 -15.58 2.16 14.30
N PHE A 20 -16.23 1.00 14.18
CA PHE A 20 -17.38 0.81 13.28
C PHE A 20 -18.58 1.64 13.71
N VAL A 21 -18.94 1.61 15.01
CA VAL A 21 -20.02 2.43 15.57
C VAL A 21 -19.71 3.91 15.46
N ALA A 22 -18.48 4.32 15.75
CA ALA A 22 -18.03 5.69 15.58
C ALA A 22 -18.09 6.14 14.11
N GLY A 23 -17.67 5.27 13.17
CA GLY A 23 -17.77 5.52 11.73
C GLY A 23 -19.21 5.64 11.24
N SER A 24 -20.13 4.81 11.73
CA SER A 24 -21.55 4.88 11.36
C SER A 24 -22.26 6.10 11.94
N LEU A 25 -21.92 6.52 13.17
CA LEU A 25 -22.43 7.75 13.78
C LEU A 25 -21.82 9.01 13.18
N ALA A 26 -20.62 8.90 12.61
CA ALA A 26 -19.91 10.02 12.01
C ALA A 26 -20.50 10.45 10.67
N SER A 27 -21.24 9.59 9.97
CA SER A 27 -21.92 9.95 8.71
C SER A 27 -22.94 11.08 8.87
N ASP A 28 -23.44 11.32 10.08
CA ASP A 28 -24.49 12.29 10.38
C ASP A 28 -24.00 13.62 10.99
N GLY A 29 -22.72 13.97 10.81
CA GLY A 29 -22.14 15.24 11.31
C GLY A 29 -21.74 15.23 12.79
N ALA A 30 -21.90 14.12 13.50
CA ALA A 30 -21.46 13.95 14.90
C ALA A 30 -19.94 13.68 15.04
N GLN A 31 -19.17 13.80 13.95
CA GLN A 31 -17.75 13.47 13.87
C GLN A 31 -16.88 14.22 14.88
N VAL A 32 -17.20 15.50 15.13
CA VAL A 32 -16.42 16.36 16.03
C VAL A 32 -16.60 15.95 17.50
N ALA A 33 -17.80 15.46 17.86
CA ALA A 33 -18.10 15.04 19.24
C ALA A 33 -17.44 13.70 19.62
N LEU A 34 -17.15 12.84 18.65
CA LEU A 34 -16.51 11.53 18.87
C LEU A 34 -14.99 11.60 18.97
N LEU A 35 -14.36 12.63 18.41
CA LEU A 35 -12.90 12.77 18.42
C LEU A 35 -12.30 12.73 19.84
N PRO A 36 -12.80 13.45 20.86
CA PRO A 36 -12.31 13.35 22.22
C PRO A 36 -12.44 11.94 22.82
N VAL A 37 -13.55 11.25 22.55
CA VAL A 37 -13.78 9.88 23.04
C VAL A 37 -12.77 8.91 22.43
N VAL A 38 -12.54 8.99 21.13
CA VAL A 38 -11.55 8.18 20.42
C VAL A 38 -10.12 8.46 20.92
N LEU A 39 -9.79 9.73 21.19
CA LEU A 39 -8.49 10.13 21.72
C LEU A 39 -8.28 9.60 23.15
N VAL A 40 -9.28 9.70 24.02
CA VAL A 40 -9.20 9.18 25.40
C VAL A 40 -9.08 7.66 25.40
N LEU A 41 -9.95 6.96 24.70
CA LEU A 41 -9.89 5.49 24.59
C LEU A 41 -8.61 5.01 23.93
N GLY A 42 -8.17 5.70 22.88
CA GLY A 42 -6.89 5.42 22.20
C GLY A 42 -5.70 5.61 23.14
N SER A 43 -5.70 6.65 23.97
CA SER A 43 -4.65 6.91 24.96
C SER A 43 -4.59 5.81 26.02
N PHE A 44 -5.74 5.40 26.59
CA PHE A 44 -5.79 4.26 27.50
C PHE A 44 -5.29 2.97 26.85
N PHE A 45 -5.62 2.75 25.59
CA PHE A 45 -5.18 1.58 24.86
C PHE A 45 -3.67 1.58 24.60
N LEU A 46 -3.08 2.74 24.26
CA LEU A 46 -1.64 2.90 24.14
C LEU A 46 -0.91 2.62 25.45
N LEU A 47 -1.42 3.15 26.57
CA LEU A 47 -0.89 2.89 27.91
C LEU A 47 -0.97 1.40 28.25
N TYR A 48 -2.08 0.74 27.91
CA TYR A 48 -2.26 -0.69 28.12
C TYR A 48 -1.27 -1.55 27.29
N LEU A 49 -1.04 -1.19 26.03
CA LEU A 49 -0.08 -1.89 25.17
C LEU A 49 1.37 -1.67 25.62
N GLY A 50 1.66 -0.51 26.21
CA GLY A 50 3.00 -0.16 26.68
C GLY A 50 4.04 -0.36 25.59
N ARG A 51 5.06 -1.20 25.85
CA ARG A 51 6.15 -1.49 24.90
C ARG A 51 5.70 -2.18 23.61
N ASN A 52 4.49 -2.69 23.54
CA ASN A 52 3.93 -3.36 22.36
C ASN A 52 3.06 -2.42 21.51
N CYS A 53 3.03 -1.11 21.79
CA CYS A 53 2.22 -0.12 21.05
C CYS A 53 2.54 -0.13 19.53
N TRP A 54 3.75 -0.49 19.13
CA TRP A 54 4.15 -0.59 17.74
C TRP A 54 3.35 -1.63 16.93
N TRP A 55 2.67 -2.57 17.59
CA TRP A 55 1.77 -3.51 16.92
C TRP A 55 0.63 -2.79 16.18
N LEU A 56 0.22 -1.62 16.66
CA LEU A 56 -0.82 -0.82 16.05
C LEU A 56 -0.49 -0.41 14.62
N ILE A 57 0.79 -0.18 14.31
CA ILE A 57 1.24 0.18 12.96
C ILE A 57 0.78 -0.85 11.92
N PHE A 58 0.71 -2.12 12.31
CA PHE A 58 0.35 -3.22 11.42
C PHE A 58 -1.12 -3.64 11.53
N MET A 59 -1.68 -3.60 12.74
CA MET A 59 -3.00 -4.18 13.00
C MET A 59 -4.16 -3.21 12.74
N VAL A 60 -3.91 -1.91 12.82
CA VAL A 60 -4.96 -0.90 12.67
C VAL A 60 -5.34 -0.63 11.22
N PRO A 61 -4.42 -0.50 10.25
CA PRO A 61 -4.78 -0.20 8.87
C PRO A 61 -5.83 -1.14 8.26
N PRO A 62 -5.75 -2.47 8.41
CA PRO A 62 -6.79 -3.37 7.90
C PRO A 62 -8.18 -3.14 8.52
N VAL A 63 -8.25 -2.69 9.77
CA VAL A 63 -9.52 -2.39 10.44
C VAL A 63 -10.16 -1.12 9.89
N PHE A 64 -9.35 -0.10 9.68
CA PHE A 64 -9.83 1.19 9.15
C PHE A 64 -10.20 1.16 7.67
N ALA A 65 -9.71 0.19 6.91
CA ALA A 65 -10.18 -0.05 5.54
C ALA A 65 -11.70 -0.30 5.46
N LEU A 66 -12.34 -0.68 6.57
CA LEU A 66 -13.81 -0.82 6.68
C LEU A 66 -14.54 0.47 7.02
N ALA A 67 -13.90 1.33 7.78
CA ALA A 67 -14.48 2.57 8.19
C ALA A 67 -14.30 3.57 7.04
N ASP A 68 -15.36 3.78 6.28
CA ASP A 68 -15.45 4.81 5.24
C ASP A 68 -15.45 6.20 5.92
N LEU A 69 -14.37 6.51 6.62
CA LEU A 69 -14.19 7.75 7.34
C LEU A 69 -13.73 8.81 6.34
N SER A 70 -14.68 9.51 5.74
CA SER A 70 -14.45 10.59 4.78
C SER A 70 -13.43 11.64 5.25
N VAL A 71 -13.34 11.88 6.56
CA VAL A 71 -12.37 12.80 7.17
C VAL A 71 -10.92 12.30 7.03
N LEU A 72 -10.70 10.98 7.03
CA LEU A 72 -9.38 10.36 6.90
C LEU A 72 -9.03 9.97 5.46
N ASN A 73 -10.00 10.04 4.53
CA ASN A 73 -9.76 9.73 3.11
C ASN A 73 -8.68 10.62 2.48
N SER A 74 -8.38 11.74 3.12
CA SER A 74 -7.35 12.68 2.68
C SER A 74 -5.95 12.33 3.17
N PHE A 75 -5.80 11.41 4.14
CA PHE A 75 -4.50 11.07 4.71
C PHE A 75 -4.41 9.57 5.04
N PRO A 76 -3.33 8.87 4.67
CA PRO A 76 -3.19 7.44 4.97
C PRO A 76 -3.22 7.17 6.46
N ILE A 77 -4.13 6.31 6.89
CA ILE A 77 -4.27 5.95 8.31
C ILE A 77 -2.99 5.33 8.86
N SER A 78 -2.23 4.61 8.04
CA SER A 78 -0.92 4.05 8.38
C SER A 78 0.05 5.11 8.88
N PHE A 79 0.09 6.30 8.25
CA PHE A 79 0.97 7.40 8.67
C PHE A 79 0.51 8.04 9.97
N VAL A 80 -0.80 8.20 10.14
CA VAL A 80 -1.37 8.73 11.40
C VAL A 80 -0.99 7.81 12.57
N ILE A 81 -1.17 6.50 12.40
CA ILE A 81 -0.81 5.52 13.43
C ILE A 81 0.71 5.50 13.67
N CYS A 82 1.52 5.56 12.61
CA CYS A 82 2.98 5.69 12.77
C CYS A 82 3.35 6.93 13.58
N GLY A 83 2.70 8.07 13.32
CA GLY A 83 2.92 9.30 14.07
C GLY A 83 2.54 9.19 15.55
N ILE A 84 1.36 8.63 15.85
CA ILE A 84 0.90 8.41 17.22
C ILE A 84 1.87 7.47 17.96
N VAL A 85 2.24 6.36 17.35
CA VAL A 85 3.17 5.38 17.94
C VAL A 85 4.55 5.99 18.13
N LEU A 86 5.05 6.77 17.17
CA LEU A 86 6.35 7.45 17.27
C LEU A 86 6.36 8.44 18.43
N VAL A 87 5.36 9.31 18.54
CA VAL A 87 5.24 10.28 19.64
C VAL A 87 5.17 9.55 20.98
N TYR A 88 4.32 8.53 21.10
CA TYR A 88 4.21 7.73 22.32
C TYR A 88 5.53 7.04 22.68
N TRP A 89 6.23 6.47 21.70
CA TRP A 89 7.53 5.82 21.90
C TRP A 89 8.59 6.81 22.36
N LEU A 90 8.63 8.01 21.79
CA LEU A 90 9.54 9.08 22.21
C LEU A 90 9.24 9.56 23.64
N LEU A 91 7.97 9.69 24.01
CA LEU A 91 7.59 10.00 25.39
C LEU A 91 8.05 8.92 26.37
N MET A 92 7.85 7.64 26.04
CA MET A 92 8.33 6.52 26.83
C MET A 92 9.88 6.49 26.93
N TYR A 93 10.59 6.92 25.88
CA TYR A 93 12.04 7.07 25.89
C TYR A 93 12.48 8.21 26.83
N ILE A 94 11.84 9.38 26.75
CA ILE A 94 12.13 10.53 27.63
C ILE A 94 11.91 10.16 29.10
N MET A 95 10.87 9.36 29.38
CA MET A 95 10.57 8.86 30.74
C MET A 95 11.48 7.70 31.18
N GLY A 96 12.42 7.24 30.34
CA GLY A 96 13.33 6.16 30.67
C GLY A 96 12.76 4.73 30.59
N TYR A 97 11.50 4.57 30.13
CA TYR A 97 10.85 3.24 30.08
C TYR A 97 11.30 2.35 28.94
N VAL A 98 11.76 2.93 27.83
CA VAL A 98 12.20 2.20 26.63
C VAL A 98 13.54 2.71 26.12
N LYS A 99 14.25 1.83 25.43
CA LYS A 99 15.48 2.20 24.70
C LYS A 99 15.13 2.45 23.24
N VAL A 100 15.72 3.47 22.66
CA VAL A 100 15.64 3.74 21.23
C VAL A 100 16.84 3.09 20.55
N THR A 101 16.58 2.30 19.51
CA THR A 101 17.62 1.66 18.71
C THR A 101 17.32 1.89 17.24
N TRP A 102 18.35 2.15 16.46
CA TRP A 102 18.17 2.28 15.02
C TRP A 102 18.24 0.90 14.35
N ASN A 103 17.12 0.47 13.71
CA ASN A 103 17.11 -0.71 12.87
C ASN A 103 17.61 -0.35 11.47
N GLY A 104 18.92 -0.03 11.40
CA GLY A 104 19.56 0.43 10.17
C GLY A 104 19.86 -0.69 9.19
N PHE A 105 19.74 -0.38 7.92
CA PHE A 105 20.24 -1.17 6.81
C PHE A 105 20.78 -0.20 5.74
N ALA A 106 22.09 0.08 5.80
CA ALA A 106 22.72 1.21 5.10
C ALA A 106 22.34 1.37 3.63
N PRO A 107 22.29 0.33 2.76
CA PRO A 107 21.95 0.51 1.36
C PRO A 107 20.54 1.10 1.15
N LEU A 108 19.56 0.67 1.95
CA LEU A 108 18.19 1.16 1.86
C LEU A 108 18.00 2.47 2.62
N ASP A 109 18.71 2.68 3.74
CA ASP A 109 18.66 3.92 4.51
C ASP A 109 19.14 5.11 3.66
N VAL A 110 20.27 4.97 2.97
CA VAL A 110 20.83 6.02 2.10
C VAL A 110 19.87 6.36 0.97
N LEU A 111 19.31 5.35 0.29
CA LEU A 111 18.41 5.58 -0.83
C LEU A 111 17.06 6.16 -0.39
N ASN A 112 16.50 5.69 0.74
CA ASN A 112 15.29 6.27 1.31
C ASN A 112 15.50 7.73 1.70
N PHE A 113 16.66 8.05 2.28
CA PHE A 113 17.02 9.43 2.62
C PHE A 113 17.15 10.30 1.37
N ILE A 114 17.85 9.84 0.32
CA ILE A 114 17.99 10.57 -0.95
C ILE A 114 16.61 10.83 -1.56
N LEU A 115 15.76 9.79 -1.65
CA LEU A 115 14.42 9.88 -2.24
C LEU A 115 13.55 10.89 -1.49
N LEU A 116 13.47 10.77 -0.16
CA LEU A 116 12.66 11.67 0.66
C LEU A 116 13.19 13.11 0.64
N THR A 117 14.50 13.29 0.71
CA THR A 117 15.12 14.63 0.62
C THR A 117 14.83 15.25 -0.73
N TYR A 118 14.92 14.47 -1.81
CA TYR A 118 14.60 14.95 -3.15
C TYR A 118 13.12 15.38 -3.25
N PHE A 119 12.19 14.56 -2.77
CA PHE A 119 10.76 14.91 -2.77
C PHE A 119 10.47 16.19 -1.98
N LEU A 120 11.08 16.36 -0.81
CA LEU A 120 10.91 17.58 -0.03
C LEU A 120 11.60 18.79 -0.67
N SER A 121 12.73 18.60 -1.39
CA SER A 121 13.41 19.68 -2.08
C SER A 121 12.62 20.23 -3.27
N THR A 122 11.76 19.42 -3.91
CA THR A 122 10.87 19.89 -4.98
C THR A 122 9.89 20.96 -4.47
N TRP A 123 9.54 20.95 -3.18
CA TRP A 123 8.71 21.98 -2.57
C TRP A 123 9.44 23.33 -2.48
N ILE A 124 10.75 23.32 -2.20
CA ILE A 124 11.55 24.54 -2.16
C ILE A 124 11.66 25.15 -3.56
N ALA A 125 11.82 24.28 -4.58
CA ALA A 125 11.92 24.72 -5.98
C ALA A 125 10.57 25.21 -6.54
N ASN A 126 9.47 24.57 -6.13
CA ASN A 126 8.11 24.85 -6.60
C ASN A 126 7.17 25.06 -5.40
N PRO A 127 7.26 26.19 -4.70
CA PRO A 127 6.52 26.41 -3.47
C PRO A 127 5.01 26.48 -3.75
N VAL A 128 4.26 25.59 -3.12
CA VAL A 128 2.80 25.63 -3.06
C VAL A 128 2.36 25.76 -1.61
N THR A 129 1.17 26.30 -1.39
CA THR A 129 0.61 26.37 -0.03
C THR A 129 0.40 24.97 0.52
N LEU A 130 0.67 24.76 1.81
CA LEU A 130 0.36 23.50 2.51
C LEU A 130 -1.13 23.31 2.78
N GLN A 131 -2.01 24.13 2.18
CA GLN A 131 -3.43 23.99 2.34
C GLN A 131 -3.88 22.63 1.80
N ILE A 132 -4.54 21.89 2.65
CA ILE A 132 -5.17 20.62 2.30
C ILE A 132 -6.59 20.97 1.88
N PHE A 133 -6.84 21.07 0.58
CA PHE A 133 -8.20 21.18 0.08
C PHE A 133 -8.71 19.78 -0.25
N THR A 134 -9.86 19.44 0.30
CA THR A 134 -10.71 18.41 -0.27
C THR A 134 -11.21 18.92 -1.61
N SER A 135 -11.33 18.04 -2.57
CA SER A 135 -11.63 18.33 -3.98
C SER A 135 -12.63 19.46 -4.24
N ILE A 136 -12.49 20.07 -5.41
CA ILE A 136 -13.40 21.11 -5.92
C ILE A 136 -14.77 20.55 -6.27
N THR A 137 -14.88 19.27 -6.44
CA THR A 137 -16.10 18.55 -6.77
C THR A 137 -16.35 17.50 -5.68
N ASP A 138 -17.61 17.26 -5.33
CA ASP A 138 -18.02 16.23 -4.36
C ASP A 138 -17.49 14.82 -4.68
N GLU A 139 -16.92 14.62 -5.87
CA GLU A 139 -16.38 13.36 -6.35
C GLU A 139 -14.85 13.17 -6.20
N GLY A 140 -14.13 14.11 -5.63
CA GLY A 140 -12.80 13.87 -5.04
C GLY A 140 -11.58 13.71 -5.96
N TYR A 141 -11.61 14.15 -7.21
CA TYR A 141 -10.55 13.86 -8.18
C TYR A 141 -9.39 14.86 -8.28
N ALA A 142 -9.49 16.04 -7.70
CA ALA A 142 -8.42 17.01 -7.77
C ALA A 142 -7.68 17.14 -6.44
N ASP A 143 -6.46 16.63 -6.36
CA ASP A 143 -5.54 16.93 -5.26
C ASP A 143 -4.99 18.34 -5.42
N VAL A 144 -5.45 19.25 -4.55
CA VAL A 144 -5.16 20.67 -4.62
C VAL A 144 -4.16 21.08 -3.55
N GLY A 145 -3.28 22.02 -3.91
CA GLY A 145 -2.30 22.57 -2.99
C GLY A 145 -1.16 21.60 -2.66
N GLY A 146 -0.60 21.71 -1.46
CA GLY A 146 0.58 20.96 -1.02
C GLY A 146 0.28 19.61 -0.33
N LYS A 147 -0.89 19.02 -0.55
CA LYS A 147 -1.32 17.77 0.12
C LYS A 147 -0.32 16.63 -0.07
N GLU A 148 0.25 16.48 -1.27
CA GLU A 148 1.24 15.42 -1.54
C GLU A 148 2.53 15.61 -0.72
N TYR A 149 2.89 16.84 -0.33
CA TYR A 149 4.02 17.07 0.58
C TYR A 149 3.74 16.59 2.00
N PHE A 150 2.49 16.66 2.48
CA PHE A 150 2.11 16.01 3.74
C PHE A 150 2.29 14.50 3.68
N TRP A 151 2.06 13.90 2.53
CA TRP A 151 2.30 12.47 2.35
C TRP A 151 3.78 12.14 2.37
N ALA A 152 4.62 12.95 1.75
CA ALA A 152 6.08 12.83 1.87
C ALA A 152 6.54 12.95 3.33
N ILE A 153 5.97 13.89 4.10
CA ILE A 153 6.22 14.01 5.55
C ILE A 153 5.72 12.75 6.28
N GLY A 154 4.55 12.23 5.92
CA GLY A 154 4.03 10.97 6.44
C GLY A 154 4.98 9.79 6.21
N CYS A 155 5.62 9.73 5.03
CA CYS A 155 6.67 8.75 4.75
C CYS A 155 7.86 8.87 5.70
N VAL A 156 8.31 10.11 5.99
CA VAL A 156 9.39 10.35 6.97
C VAL A 156 8.98 9.84 8.35
N VAL A 157 7.76 10.15 8.78
CA VAL A 157 7.22 9.71 10.08
C VAL A 157 7.15 8.18 10.15
N ALA A 158 6.62 7.52 9.13
CA ALA A 158 6.56 6.06 9.06
C ALA A 158 7.95 5.42 9.06
N TYR A 159 8.86 5.99 8.29
CA TYR A 159 10.25 5.53 8.25
C TYR A 159 10.94 5.63 9.62
N LEU A 160 10.76 6.75 10.33
CA LEU A 160 11.31 6.95 11.68
C LEU A 160 10.65 6.00 12.68
N ALA A 161 9.33 5.87 12.68
CA ALA A 161 8.61 4.96 13.58
C ALA A 161 9.11 3.52 13.45
N LEU A 162 9.20 3.01 12.22
CA LEU A 162 9.68 1.64 11.97
C LEU A 162 11.17 1.47 12.27
N SER A 163 11.98 2.53 12.14
CA SER A 163 13.44 2.46 12.36
C SER A 163 13.84 2.54 13.82
N LEU A 164 13.12 3.30 14.64
CA LEU A 164 13.50 3.60 16.04
C LEU A 164 12.99 2.56 17.04
N ILE A 165 12.03 1.72 16.67
CA ILE A 165 11.45 0.72 17.54
C ILE A 165 12.27 -0.58 17.47
N PRO A 166 12.76 -1.13 18.59
CA PRO A 166 13.49 -2.39 18.59
C PRO A 166 12.54 -3.55 18.27
N ILE A 167 12.75 -4.18 17.12
CA ILE A 167 11.93 -5.29 16.63
C ILE A 167 12.80 -6.55 16.53
N SER A 168 12.36 -7.68 17.11
CA SER A 168 12.95 -8.99 16.90
C SER A 168 12.23 -9.74 15.78
N LEU A 169 12.92 -10.71 15.15
CA LEU A 169 12.34 -11.53 14.07
C LEU A 169 11.08 -12.28 14.55
N GLU A 170 11.12 -12.86 15.74
CA GLU A 170 10.00 -13.60 16.31
C GLU A 170 8.79 -12.68 16.56
N SER A 171 9.05 -11.50 17.17
CA SER A 171 7.98 -10.51 17.41
C SER A 171 7.37 -10.00 16.13
N LEU A 172 8.20 -9.76 15.11
CA LEU A 172 7.74 -9.33 13.79
C LEU A 172 6.83 -10.37 13.14
N ILE A 173 7.28 -11.64 13.07
CA ILE A 173 6.46 -12.73 12.52
C ILE A 173 5.14 -12.86 13.30
N LYS A 174 5.18 -12.74 14.62
CA LYS A 174 3.98 -12.83 15.45
C LYS A 174 2.98 -11.72 15.14
N VAL A 175 3.45 -10.48 15.02
CA VAL A 175 2.59 -9.33 14.70
C VAL A 175 2.02 -9.47 13.29
N LEU A 176 2.85 -9.77 12.30
CA LEU A 176 2.40 -9.94 10.91
C LEU A 176 1.41 -11.11 10.75
N LYS A 177 1.57 -12.18 11.53
CA LYS A 177 0.57 -13.25 11.61
C LYS A 177 -0.78 -12.73 12.12
N TRP A 178 -0.77 -11.92 13.18
CA TRP A 178 -2.01 -11.33 13.69
C TRP A 178 -2.62 -10.33 12.73
N THR A 179 -1.80 -9.51 12.08
CA THR A 179 -2.23 -8.60 11.00
C THR A 179 -2.95 -9.38 9.90
N PHE A 180 -2.37 -10.50 9.46
CA PHE A 180 -2.99 -11.37 8.46
C PHE A 180 -4.36 -11.92 8.93
N ILE A 181 -4.45 -12.39 10.19
CA ILE A 181 -5.73 -12.88 10.74
C ILE A 181 -6.77 -11.76 10.75
N VAL A 182 -6.39 -10.55 11.16
CA VAL A 182 -7.27 -9.39 11.14
C VAL A 182 -7.70 -9.09 9.70
N SER A 183 -6.76 -9.06 8.74
CA SER A 183 -7.08 -8.83 7.32
C SER A 183 -8.07 -9.87 6.78
N CYS A 184 -7.94 -11.16 7.15
CA CYS A 184 -8.89 -12.20 6.79
C CYS A 184 -10.29 -11.91 7.35
N ILE A 185 -10.38 -11.58 8.64
CA ILE A 185 -11.66 -11.24 9.29
C ILE A 185 -12.30 -10.05 8.58
N MET A 186 -11.51 -9.01 8.30
CA MET A 186 -11.97 -7.81 7.64
C MET A 186 -12.43 -8.08 6.20
N ALA A 187 -11.71 -8.91 5.44
CA ALA A 187 -12.10 -9.33 4.10
C ALA A 187 -13.46 -10.06 4.11
N VAL A 188 -13.69 -10.94 5.10
CA VAL A 188 -14.98 -11.63 5.26
C VAL A 188 -16.10 -10.65 5.63
N ILE A 189 -15.86 -9.70 6.53
CA ILE A 189 -16.84 -8.67 6.91
C ILE A 189 -17.19 -7.79 5.71
N MET A 190 -16.20 -7.37 4.90
CA MET A 190 -16.44 -6.59 3.68
C MET A 190 -17.21 -7.39 2.64
N CYS A 191 -16.90 -8.68 2.48
CA CYS A 191 -17.67 -9.57 1.63
C CYS A 191 -19.13 -9.66 2.10
N ALA A 192 -19.37 -9.90 3.38
CA ALA A 192 -20.71 -9.96 3.96
C ALA A 192 -21.45 -8.62 3.80
N LYS A 193 -20.79 -7.49 4.07
CA LYS A 193 -21.34 -6.15 3.85
C LYS A 193 -21.75 -5.97 2.39
N GLY A 194 -20.89 -6.33 1.43
CA GLY A 194 -21.18 -6.23 0.02
C GLY A 194 -22.35 -7.09 -0.44
N LEU A 195 -22.52 -8.29 0.15
CA LEU A 195 -23.63 -9.18 -0.17
C LEU A 195 -24.96 -8.76 0.48
N VAL A 196 -24.92 -8.29 1.74
CA VAL A 196 -26.14 -7.96 2.50
C VAL A 196 -26.68 -6.58 2.17
N LEU A 197 -25.79 -5.58 2.12
CA LEU A 197 -26.18 -4.22 1.84
C LEU A 197 -26.45 -3.98 0.36
N GLY A 198 -26.14 -4.99 -0.48
CA GLY A 198 -26.45 -5.07 -1.89
C GLY A 198 -26.31 -3.72 -2.57
N GLY A 199 -25.22 -3.01 -2.25
CA GLY A 199 -25.18 -1.58 -2.36
C GLY A 199 -25.76 -1.13 -3.66
N GLY A 200 -27.05 -0.80 -3.68
CA GLY A 200 -27.71 -0.16 -4.78
C GLY A 200 -27.38 -0.71 -6.18
N TYR A 201 -27.22 -2.02 -6.33
CA TYR A 201 -27.23 -2.62 -7.67
C TYR A 201 -28.63 -2.45 -8.25
N SER A 202 -28.91 -1.25 -8.76
CA SER A 202 -29.91 -1.16 -9.81
C SER A 202 -29.43 -2.10 -10.92
N THR A 203 -30.32 -2.88 -11.49
CA THR A 203 -30.02 -3.80 -12.60
C THR A 203 -29.30 -3.10 -13.76
N GLU A 204 -29.49 -1.80 -13.96
CA GLU A 204 -28.78 -0.95 -14.92
C GLU A 204 -27.32 -0.65 -14.50
N LEU A 205 -27.04 -0.53 -13.18
CA LEU A 205 -25.67 -0.31 -12.69
C LEU A 205 -24.87 -1.62 -12.57
N ALA A 206 -25.53 -2.78 -12.43
CA ALA A 206 -24.88 -4.07 -12.29
C ALA A 206 -24.03 -4.47 -13.50
N GLU A 207 -24.42 -4.03 -14.70
CA GLU A 207 -23.66 -4.26 -15.93
C GLU A 207 -22.37 -3.42 -16.01
N THR A 208 -22.32 -2.28 -15.32
CA THR A 208 -21.19 -1.34 -15.36
C THR A 208 -20.37 -1.30 -14.09
N THR A 209 -20.82 -1.90 -12.98
CA THR A 209 -20.08 -1.84 -11.70
C THR A 209 -18.87 -2.76 -11.67
N ARG A 210 -17.73 -2.16 -11.44
CA ARG A 210 -16.43 -2.82 -11.26
C ARG A 210 -16.22 -3.22 -9.81
N TYR A 211 -17.21 -3.81 -9.17
CA TYR A 211 -17.13 -4.19 -7.77
C TYR A 211 -17.34 -5.70 -7.61
N SER A 212 -16.43 -6.33 -6.90
CA SER A 212 -16.60 -7.71 -6.47
C SER A 212 -16.55 -7.77 -4.94
N PRO A 213 -17.64 -8.16 -4.27
CA PRO A 213 -17.64 -8.36 -2.82
C PRO A 213 -16.63 -9.43 -2.39
N PHE A 214 -16.25 -10.32 -3.31
CA PHE A 214 -15.30 -11.41 -3.05
C PHE A 214 -13.84 -11.03 -3.24
N TYR A 215 -13.55 -9.81 -3.75
CA TYR A 215 -12.17 -9.38 -4.07
C TYR A 215 -11.22 -9.53 -2.88
N GLY A 216 -11.59 -8.98 -1.72
CA GLY A 216 -10.73 -9.02 -0.54
C GLY A 216 -10.44 -10.45 -0.04
N VAL A 217 -11.44 -11.32 -0.06
CA VAL A 217 -11.26 -12.74 0.30
C VAL A 217 -10.41 -13.46 -0.74
N GLY A 218 -10.64 -13.18 -2.01
CA GLY A 218 -9.87 -13.74 -3.13
C GLY A 218 -8.40 -13.35 -3.06
N SER A 219 -8.10 -12.05 -2.93
CA SER A 219 -6.73 -11.53 -2.84
C SER A 219 -5.98 -12.11 -1.64
N VAL A 220 -6.53 -12.00 -0.43
CA VAL A 220 -5.88 -12.52 0.79
C VAL A 220 -5.64 -14.04 0.71
N SER A 221 -6.58 -14.80 0.14
CA SER A 221 -6.43 -16.25 -0.03
C SER A 221 -5.35 -16.61 -1.05
N PHE A 222 -5.34 -15.92 -2.19
CA PHE A 222 -4.35 -16.10 -3.24
C PHE A 222 -2.93 -15.82 -2.73
N ASP A 223 -2.75 -14.66 -2.13
CA ASP A 223 -1.46 -14.21 -1.62
C ASP A 223 -0.91 -15.18 -0.56
N TYR A 224 -1.75 -15.62 0.37
CA TYR A 224 -1.35 -16.56 1.39
C TYR A 224 -0.95 -17.94 0.81
N LEU A 225 -1.69 -18.44 -0.16
CA LEU A 225 -1.40 -19.74 -0.77
C LEU A 225 -0.03 -19.71 -1.47
N PHE A 226 0.27 -18.68 -2.25
CA PHE A 226 1.56 -18.54 -2.92
C PHE A 226 2.71 -18.21 -1.95
N ALA A 227 2.46 -17.42 -0.90
CA ALA A 227 3.48 -17.14 0.12
C ALA A 227 3.91 -18.39 0.90
N LYS A 228 2.96 -19.30 1.16
CA LYS A 228 3.18 -20.48 2.01
C LYS A 228 3.60 -21.71 1.23
N PHE A 229 2.98 -21.96 0.09
CA PHE A 229 3.14 -23.22 -0.64
C PHE A 229 3.88 -23.01 -1.97
N PRO A 230 4.78 -23.94 -2.35
CA PRO A 230 5.32 -23.97 -3.69
C PRO A 230 4.23 -24.34 -4.70
N VAL A 231 4.39 -23.94 -5.98
CA VAL A 231 3.39 -24.16 -7.05
C VAL A 231 2.96 -25.63 -7.16
N MET A 232 3.91 -26.57 -7.13
CA MET A 232 3.58 -28.00 -7.13
C MET A 232 2.72 -28.41 -5.94
N GLY A 233 2.97 -27.84 -4.76
CA GLY A 233 2.17 -28.09 -3.57
C GLY A 233 0.75 -27.52 -3.64
N ILE A 234 0.51 -26.56 -4.53
CA ILE A 234 -0.82 -26.03 -4.87
C ILE A 234 -1.49 -26.96 -5.89
N VAL A 235 -0.81 -27.25 -7.01
CA VAL A 235 -1.35 -28.03 -8.12
C VAL A 235 -1.70 -29.47 -7.71
N LEU A 236 -0.86 -30.11 -6.91
CA LEU A 236 -1.09 -31.48 -6.41
C LEU A 236 -2.17 -31.57 -5.32
N SER A 237 -2.68 -30.45 -4.85
CA SER A 237 -3.72 -30.44 -3.81
C SER A 237 -5.04 -29.88 -4.38
N PRO A 238 -6.04 -30.72 -4.68
CA PRO A 238 -7.28 -30.28 -5.34
C PRO A 238 -7.96 -29.09 -4.65
N TRP A 239 -8.04 -29.11 -3.32
CA TRP A 239 -8.68 -28.02 -2.59
C TRP A 239 -7.91 -26.68 -2.68
N LYS A 240 -6.56 -26.71 -2.72
CA LYS A 240 -5.75 -25.48 -2.89
C LYS A 240 -5.89 -24.94 -4.31
N LEU A 241 -5.90 -25.83 -5.29
CA LEU A 241 -6.12 -25.46 -6.69
C LEU A 241 -7.50 -24.80 -6.85
N VAL A 242 -8.55 -25.39 -6.28
CA VAL A 242 -9.91 -24.80 -6.30
C VAL A 242 -9.92 -23.43 -5.63
N LEU A 243 -9.23 -23.26 -4.49
CA LEU A 243 -9.12 -21.96 -3.84
C LEU A 243 -8.37 -20.93 -4.69
N VAL A 244 -7.28 -21.30 -5.36
CA VAL A 244 -6.54 -20.39 -6.26
C VAL A 244 -7.42 -19.99 -7.44
N LEU A 245 -8.09 -20.94 -8.10
CA LEU A 245 -8.97 -20.64 -9.23
C LEU A 245 -10.16 -19.76 -8.80
N GLY A 246 -10.79 -20.07 -7.66
CA GLY A 246 -11.85 -19.26 -7.08
C GLY A 246 -11.39 -17.84 -6.73
N SER A 247 -10.17 -17.71 -6.20
CA SER A 247 -9.56 -16.41 -5.91
C SER A 247 -9.30 -15.60 -7.19
N CYS A 248 -8.73 -16.23 -8.23
CA CYS A 248 -8.54 -15.58 -9.53
C CYS A 248 -9.87 -15.12 -10.13
N MET A 249 -10.92 -15.93 -10.04
CA MET A 249 -12.25 -15.57 -10.52
C MET A 249 -12.83 -14.39 -9.73
N ALA A 250 -12.74 -14.43 -8.39
CA ALA A 250 -13.19 -13.33 -7.52
C ALA A 250 -12.48 -12.00 -7.84
N ILE A 251 -11.19 -12.06 -8.15
CA ILE A 251 -10.39 -10.90 -8.55
C ILE A 251 -10.79 -10.45 -9.98
N ALA A 252 -10.96 -11.36 -10.91
CA ALA A 252 -11.36 -11.05 -12.29
C ALA A 252 -12.74 -10.37 -12.36
N MET A 253 -13.67 -10.74 -11.48
CA MET A 253 -15.01 -10.12 -11.41
C MET A 253 -14.98 -8.62 -11.12
N THR A 254 -13.87 -8.05 -10.63
CA THR A 254 -13.73 -6.59 -10.45
C THR A 254 -13.65 -5.83 -11.77
N GLY A 255 -13.33 -6.48 -12.88
CA GLY A 255 -13.14 -5.85 -14.18
C GLY A 255 -11.87 -4.98 -14.30
N PHE A 256 -11.01 -4.95 -13.27
CA PHE A 256 -9.74 -4.22 -13.29
C PHE A 256 -8.60 -5.13 -13.76
N ARG A 257 -8.03 -4.83 -14.93
CA ARG A 257 -6.90 -5.59 -15.49
C ARG A 257 -5.64 -5.48 -14.62
N GLU A 258 -5.47 -4.36 -13.93
CA GLU A 258 -4.35 -4.16 -13.01
C GLU A 258 -4.34 -5.17 -11.87
N ASN A 259 -5.52 -5.58 -11.36
CA ASN A 259 -5.61 -6.58 -10.29
C ASN A 259 -5.11 -7.97 -10.75
N ILE A 260 -5.33 -8.32 -12.01
CA ILE A 260 -4.78 -9.58 -12.57
C ILE A 260 -3.26 -9.48 -12.76
N LEU A 261 -2.77 -8.33 -13.22
CA LEU A 261 -1.33 -8.11 -13.33
C LEU A 261 -0.65 -8.21 -11.96
N GLU A 262 -1.28 -7.67 -10.91
CA GLU A 262 -0.81 -7.79 -9.53
C GLU A 262 -0.69 -9.27 -9.11
N VAL A 263 -1.73 -10.06 -9.34
CA VAL A 263 -1.76 -11.51 -9.08
C VAL A 263 -0.63 -12.24 -9.83
N VAL A 264 -0.45 -11.94 -11.10
CA VAL A 264 0.59 -12.55 -11.94
C VAL A 264 1.98 -12.21 -11.42
N VAL A 265 2.26 -10.93 -11.13
CA VAL A 265 3.55 -10.48 -10.61
C VAL A 265 3.86 -11.11 -9.25
N TYR A 266 2.85 -11.19 -8.39
CA TYR A 266 2.99 -11.81 -7.07
C TYR A 266 3.30 -13.31 -7.17
N ALA A 267 2.51 -14.05 -7.95
CA ALA A 267 2.72 -15.47 -8.19
C ALA A 267 4.09 -15.75 -8.82
N TYR A 268 4.48 -14.96 -9.82
CA TYR A 268 5.79 -15.07 -10.48
C TYR A 268 6.94 -14.87 -9.49
N SER A 269 6.86 -13.81 -8.68
CA SER A 269 7.89 -13.46 -7.70
C SER A 269 8.09 -14.55 -6.65
N LEU A 270 7.00 -15.08 -6.09
CA LEU A 270 7.08 -16.15 -5.09
C LEU A 270 7.46 -17.50 -5.69
N SER A 271 7.03 -17.80 -6.91
CA SER A 271 7.46 -19.01 -7.61
C SER A 271 8.97 -19.00 -7.90
N PHE A 272 9.53 -17.82 -8.18
CA PHE A 272 10.98 -17.64 -8.26
C PHE A 272 11.67 -17.97 -6.92
N ILE A 273 11.16 -17.46 -5.80
CA ILE A 273 11.68 -17.76 -4.45
C ILE A 273 11.58 -19.27 -4.16
N HIS A 274 10.48 -19.91 -4.54
CA HIS A 274 10.28 -21.36 -4.35
C HIS A 274 11.05 -22.21 -5.37
N ARG A 275 11.76 -21.60 -6.33
CA ARG A 275 12.48 -22.29 -7.44
C ARG A 275 11.56 -23.12 -8.35
N GLN A 276 10.33 -22.67 -8.56
CA GLN A 276 9.32 -23.36 -9.36
C GLN A 276 8.75 -22.50 -10.47
N LEU A 277 9.55 -21.55 -10.97
CA LEU A 277 9.14 -20.61 -12.00
C LEU A 277 8.73 -21.33 -13.30
N ILE A 278 9.48 -22.36 -13.71
CA ILE A 278 9.19 -23.13 -14.94
C ILE A 278 7.81 -23.79 -14.82
N ILE A 279 7.47 -24.35 -13.64
CA ILE A 279 6.19 -24.99 -13.40
C ILE A 279 5.05 -23.97 -13.52
N LEU A 280 5.24 -22.78 -12.93
CA LEU A 280 4.26 -21.69 -13.07
C LEU A 280 4.08 -21.29 -14.53
N LEU A 281 5.17 -21.11 -15.28
CA LEU A 281 5.11 -20.73 -16.70
C LEU A 281 4.38 -21.79 -17.53
N CYS A 282 4.67 -23.08 -17.32
CA CYS A 282 3.91 -24.16 -17.97
C CYS A 282 2.42 -24.13 -17.60
N GLY A 283 2.10 -23.86 -16.33
CA GLY A 283 0.73 -23.68 -15.88
C GLY A 283 0.04 -22.48 -16.55
N CYS A 284 0.71 -21.34 -16.64
CA CYS A 284 0.19 -20.16 -17.34
C CYS A 284 -0.08 -20.45 -18.83
N VAL A 285 0.83 -21.15 -19.52
CA VAL A 285 0.61 -21.55 -20.93
C VAL A 285 -0.58 -22.50 -21.06
N ALA A 286 -0.74 -23.45 -20.14
CA ALA A 286 -1.89 -24.36 -20.14
C ALA A 286 -3.22 -23.62 -19.91
N VAL A 287 -3.23 -22.68 -18.94
CA VAL A 287 -4.41 -21.83 -18.67
C VAL A 287 -4.72 -20.93 -19.86
N TRP A 288 -3.68 -20.31 -20.46
CA TRP A 288 -3.84 -19.51 -21.67
C TRP A 288 -4.47 -20.32 -22.81
N GLY A 289 -3.89 -21.48 -23.14
CA GLY A 289 -4.44 -22.35 -24.19
C GLY A 289 -5.87 -22.79 -23.92
N PHE A 290 -6.21 -23.07 -22.65
CA PHE A 290 -7.57 -23.40 -22.24
C PHE A 290 -8.53 -22.22 -22.42
N LEU A 291 -8.13 -20.99 -22.04
CA LEU A 291 -8.95 -19.79 -22.25
C LEU A 291 -9.19 -19.49 -23.73
N VAL A 292 -8.18 -19.66 -24.58
CA VAL A 292 -8.32 -19.52 -26.05
C VAL A 292 -9.30 -20.58 -26.59
N TYR A 293 -9.20 -21.82 -26.12
CA TYR A 293 -10.16 -22.88 -26.48
C TYR A 293 -11.59 -22.51 -26.08
N LEU A 294 -11.82 -22.07 -24.82
CA LEU A 294 -13.14 -21.65 -24.35
C LEU A 294 -13.69 -20.44 -25.12
N SER A 295 -12.81 -19.54 -25.54
CA SER A 295 -13.17 -18.38 -26.37
C SER A 295 -13.68 -18.84 -27.74
N ASN A 296 -13.00 -19.76 -28.40
CA ASN A 296 -13.42 -20.30 -29.69
C ASN A 296 -14.78 -21.02 -29.62
N GLU A 297 -15.07 -21.66 -28.48
CA GLU A 297 -16.37 -22.30 -28.20
C GLU A 297 -17.45 -21.33 -27.69
N LYS A 298 -17.14 -20.02 -27.64
CA LYS A 298 -18.03 -18.93 -27.13
C LYS A 298 -18.52 -19.13 -25.69
N MET A 299 -17.83 -19.95 -24.92
CA MET A 299 -18.21 -20.22 -23.52
C MET A 299 -17.90 -19.06 -22.59
N LEU A 300 -17.04 -18.14 -23.01
CA LEU A 300 -16.66 -16.96 -22.20
C LEU A 300 -17.70 -15.85 -22.24
N ASP A 301 -18.60 -15.83 -23.23
CA ASP A 301 -19.62 -14.79 -23.36
C ASP A 301 -20.71 -14.87 -22.28
N GLY A 302 -20.85 -16.03 -21.63
CA GLY A 302 -21.74 -16.22 -20.48
C GLY A 302 -21.16 -15.76 -19.13
N LEU A 303 -19.92 -15.29 -19.08
CA LEU A 303 -19.30 -14.84 -17.85
C LEU A 303 -19.81 -13.43 -17.44
N PRO A 304 -19.74 -13.08 -16.14
CA PRO A 304 -20.05 -11.71 -15.70
C PRO A 304 -19.18 -10.65 -16.42
N TYR A 305 -19.75 -9.46 -16.65
CA TYR A 305 -19.13 -8.36 -17.36
C TYR A 305 -17.68 -8.06 -16.93
N GLY A 306 -17.42 -8.01 -15.61
CA GLY A 306 -16.06 -7.77 -15.09
C GLY A 306 -15.06 -8.83 -15.54
N ALA A 307 -15.43 -10.11 -15.49
CA ALA A 307 -14.58 -11.21 -15.94
C ALA A 307 -14.31 -11.14 -17.45
N GLN A 308 -15.35 -10.93 -18.26
CA GLN A 308 -15.20 -10.75 -19.70
C GLN A 308 -14.21 -9.61 -20.01
N ARG A 309 -14.38 -8.46 -19.35
CA ARG A 309 -13.51 -7.30 -19.55
C ARG A 309 -12.04 -7.58 -19.21
N VAL A 310 -11.75 -8.36 -18.19
CA VAL A 310 -10.37 -8.76 -17.85
C VAL A 310 -9.82 -9.70 -18.90
N LEU A 311 -10.63 -10.65 -19.37
CA LEU A 311 -10.22 -11.64 -20.37
C LEU A 311 -9.88 -11.03 -21.73
N THR A 312 -10.46 -9.87 -22.11
CA THR A 312 -10.03 -9.16 -23.33
C THR A 312 -8.57 -8.70 -23.31
N ALA A 313 -7.90 -8.71 -22.15
CA ALA A 313 -6.46 -8.46 -22.07
C ALA A 313 -5.59 -9.68 -22.39
N VAL A 314 -6.20 -10.88 -22.49
CA VAL A 314 -5.50 -12.13 -22.76
C VAL A 314 -5.34 -12.29 -24.29
N PRO A 315 -4.13 -12.37 -24.83
CA PRO A 315 -3.92 -12.52 -26.27
C PRO A 315 -4.64 -13.73 -26.84
N GLY A 316 -5.36 -13.56 -27.95
CA GLY A 316 -6.09 -14.62 -28.63
C GLY A 316 -7.42 -15.01 -28.00
N VAL A 317 -7.85 -14.31 -26.95
CA VAL A 317 -9.21 -14.42 -26.39
C VAL A 317 -10.10 -13.38 -27.04
N GLU A 318 -11.14 -13.82 -27.73
CA GLU A 318 -12.16 -12.98 -28.35
C GLU A 318 -13.46 -13.08 -27.55
N ILE A 319 -14.13 -11.95 -27.35
CA ILE A 319 -15.42 -11.82 -26.67
C ILE A 319 -16.36 -11.09 -27.61
N GLU A 320 -17.57 -11.64 -27.82
CA GLU A 320 -18.53 -11.09 -28.79
C GLU A 320 -19.07 -9.71 -28.39
N ASN A 321 -19.08 -9.39 -27.10
CA ASN A 321 -19.61 -8.10 -26.61
C ASN A 321 -18.73 -6.93 -27.06
N LYS A 322 -19.20 -6.22 -28.11
CA LYS A 322 -18.49 -5.08 -28.72
C LYS A 322 -18.32 -3.89 -27.76
N GLU A 323 -19.19 -3.72 -26.78
CA GLU A 323 -19.06 -2.65 -25.78
C GLU A 323 -17.85 -2.89 -24.87
N ILE A 324 -17.60 -4.16 -24.54
CA ILE A 324 -16.45 -4.56 -23.71
C ILE A 324 -15.15 -4.42 -24.49
N THR A 325 -15.10 -4.91 -25.71
CA THR A 325 -13.89 -4.89 -26.56
C THR A 325 -13.55 -3.46 -26.99
N GLY A 326 -14.51 -2.71 -27.51
CA GLY A 326 -14.35 -1.32 -27.93
C GLY A 326 -13.96 -0.40 -26.78
N GLY A 327 -14.58 -0.55 -25.59
CA GLY A 327 -14.21 0.21 -24.40
C GLY A 327 -12.81 -0.11 -23.87
N ALA A 328 -12.30 -1.30 -24.17
CA ALA A 328 -10.95 -1.73 -23.79
C ALA A 328 -9.87 -1.11 -24.66
N GLU A 329 -10.04 -1.13 -25.97
CA GLU A 329 -9.13 -0.54 -26.95
C GLU A 329 -9.11 0.99 -26.82
N HIS A 330 -10.29 1.61 -26.75
CA HIS A 330 -10.40 3.06 -26.57
C HIS A 330 -9.70 3.54 -25.28
N SER A 331 -9.78 2.78 -24.17
CA SER A 331 -9.10 3.13 -22.91
C SER A 331 -7.58 3.11 -23.03
N LEU A 332 -7.01 2.28 -23.90
CA LEU A 332 -5.58 2.20 -24.11
C LEU A 332 -5.08 3.33 -25.04
N GLU A 333 -5.78 3.53 -26.17
CA GLU A 333 -5.51 4.61 -27.10
C GLU A 333 -5.58 5.97 -26.42
N TRP A 334 -6.62 6.18 -25.63
CA TRP A 334 -6.85 7.38 -24.83
C TRP A 334 -5.65 7.69 -23.91
N ARG A 335 -5.07 6.66 -23.24
CA ARG A 335 -3.89 6.84 -22.39
C ARG A 335 -2.65 7.18 -23.20
N PHE A 336 -2.40 6.48 -24.30
CA PHE A 336 -1.25 6.75 -25.15
C PHE A 336 -1.30 8.16 -25.75
N GLU A 337 -2.45 8.64 -26.16
CA GLU A 337 -2.63 10.00 -26.64
C GLU A 337 -2.30 11.02 -25.56
N MET A 338 -2.83 10.83 -24.34
CA MET A 338 -2.55 11.69 -23.21
C MET A 338 -1.07 11.69 -22.81
N TRP A 339 -0.40 10.52 -22.86
CA TRP A 339 1.05 10.43 -22.60
C TRP A 339 1.87 11.13 -23.69
N ARG A 340 1.43 11.06 -24.93
CA ARG A 340 2.05 11.82 -26.02
C ARG A 340 1.95 13.31 -25.78
N TRP A 341 0.81 13.83 -25.33
CA TRP A 341 0.67 15.24 -24.95
C TRP A 341 1.65 15.61 -23.83
N ALA A 342 1.71 14.82 -22.76
CA ALA A 342 2.65 15.07 -21.67
C ALA A 342 4.10 15.16 -22.12
N MET A 343 4.49 14.30 -23.08
CA MET A 343 5.88 14.22 -23.58
C MET A 343 6.16 15.17 -24.74
N THR A 344 5.20 15.98 -25.18
CA THR A 344 5.34 16.95 -26.26
C THR A 344 5.55 18.34 -25.66
N PRO A 345 6.76 18.93 -25.73
CA PRO A 345 7.07 20.22 -25.06
C PRO A 345 6.19 21.39 -25.54
N SER A 346 5.74 21.38 -26.82
CA SER A 346 4.85 22.42 -27.37
C SER A 346 3.46 22.45 -26.72
N GLU A 347 3.01 21.36 -26.09
CA GLU A 347 1.72 21.30 -25.39
C GLU A 347 1.79 22.00 -24.01
N GLY A 348 2.99 22.12 -23.43
CA GLY A 348 3.24 22.91 -22.22
C GLY A 348 2.67 22.33 -20.91
N TYR A 349 2.25 21.05 -20.90
CA TYR A 349 1.74 20.38 -19.69
C TYR A 349 2.83 20.13 -18.65
N ILE A 350 4.06 19.82 -19.09
CA ILE A 350 5.24 19.70 -18.23
C ILE A 350 6.18 20.86 -18.57
N LYS A 351 6.50 21.67 -17.58
CA LYS A 351 7.35 22.85 -17.75
C LYS A 351 8.83 22.52 -17.64
N ASP A 352 9.17 21.67 -16.65
CA ASP A 352 10.55 21.27 -16.40
C ASP A 352 10.67 19.73 -16.42
N TYR A 353 11.15 19.18 -17.55
CA TYR A 353 11.39 17.75 -17.69
C TYR A 353 12.59 17.24 -16.89
N VAL A 354 13.52 18.12 -16.48
CA VAL A 354 14.74 17.71 -15.78
C VAL A 354 14.46 17.57 -14.29
N TRP A 355 13.87 18.61 -13.66
CA TRP A 355 13.64 18.68 -12.22
C TRP A 355 12.18 18.44 -11.80
N GLY A 356 11.26 18.54 -12.75
CA GLY A 356 9.83 18.40 -12.53
C GLY A 356 9.15 19.68 -12.04
N ASP A 357 7.82 19.70 -12.14
CA ASP A 357 7.00 20.85 -11.77
C ASP A 357 6.63 20.86 -10.27
N GLY A 358 7.09 19.86 -9.50
CA GLY A 358 6.76 19.69 -8.10
C GLY A 358 5.39 19.03 -7.85
N PHE A 359 5.04 18.86 -6.58
CA PHE A 359 3.77 18.26 -6.17
C PHE A 359 2.71 19.34 -5.96
N GLY A 360 1.47 19.00 -6.29
CA GLY A 360 0.34 19.87 -6.10
C GLY A 360 0.09 20.86 -7.23
N GLN A 361 -1.06 21.49 -7.22
CA GLN A 361 -1.50 22.48 -8.20
C GLN A 361 -1.53 23.87 -7.58
N SER A 362 -1.15 24.89 -8.35
CA SER A 362 -1.36 26.26 -7.93
C SER A 362 -2.87 26.59 -7.91
N MET A 363 -3.27 27.50 -7.00
CA MET A 363 -4.65 27.99 -6.94
C MET A 363 -5.10 28.64 -8.26
N TYR A 364 -4.16 29.14 -9.05
CA TYR A 364 -4.45 29.73 -10.36
C TYR A 364 -4.84 28.65 -11.39
N GLN A 365 -4.06 27.60 -11.50
CA GLN A 365 -4.36 26.44 -12.37
C GLN A 365 -5.71 25.84 -12.01
N LEU A 366 -5.97 25.66 -10.72
CA LEU A 366 -7.22 25.18 -10.21
C LEU A 366 -8.42 26.02 -10.62
N ARG A 367 -8.33 27.34 -10.46
CA ARG A 367 -9.39 28.28 -10.90
C ARG A 367 -9.66 28.17 -12.39
N LEU A 368 -8.60 28.04 -13.20
CA LEU A 368 -8.75 27.88 -14.66
C LEU A 368 -9.48 26.58 -14.99
N THR A 369 -9.10 25.47 -14.35
CA THR A 369 -9.77 24.17 -14.54
C THR A 369 -11.24 24.24 -14.13
N THR A 370 -11.53 24.82 -12.94
CA THR A 370 -12.91 25.01 -12.45
C THR A 370 -13.74 25.88 -13.40
N ILE A 371 -13.19 26.99 -13.89
CA ILE A 371 -13.88 27.85 -14.85
C ILE A 371 -14.16 27.10 -16.16
N SER A 372 -13.23 26.28 -16.64
CA SER A 372 -13.39 25.49 -17.85
C SER A 372 -14.47 24.42 -17.70
N MET A 373 -14.55 23.76 -16.53
CA MET A 373 -15.61 22.81 -16.20
C MET A 373 -16.98 23.51 -16.12
N ASN A 374 -17.09 24.62 -15.38
CA ASN A 374 -18.35 25.35 -15.22
C ASN A 374 -18.89 25.94 -16.54
N ARG A 375 -18.01 26.15 -17.52
CA ARG A 375 -18.39 26.59 -18.87
C ARG A 375 -18.73 25.42 -19.81
N GLY A 376 -18.77 24.19 -19.33
CA GLY A 376 -19.03 22.99 -20.12
C GLY A 376 -17.97 22.67 -21.19
N LYS A 377 -16.78 23.31 -21.08
CA LYS A 377 -15.66 23.06 -22.01
C LYS A 377 -14.85 21.82 -21.67
N MET A 378 -15.05 21.29 -20.48
CA MET A 378 -14.29 20.17 -19.94
C MET A 378 -15.21 19.34 -19.04
N SER A 379 -15.19 18.03 -19.18
CA SER A 379 -15.87 17.08 -18.29
C SER A 379 -14.84 16.30 -17.47
N MET A 380 -15.26 15.67 -16.37
CA MET A 380 -14.36 14.82 -15.54
C MET A 380 -13.81 13.61 -16.30
N GLY A 381 -14.46 13.16 -17.37
CA GLY A 381 -13.97 12.08 -18.23
C GLY A 381 -13.08 12.56 -19.38
N ASP A 382 -12.84 13.86 -19.50
CA ASP A 382 -12.07 14.44 -20.58
C ASP A 382 -10.56 14.25 -20.32
N GLN A 383 -9.83 13.85 -21.35
CA GLN A 383 -8.37 13.74 -21.32
C GLN A 383 -7.69 15.04 -20.85
N ARG A 384 -8.24 16.19 -21.25
CA ARG A 384 -7.73 17.50 -20.86
C ARG A 384 -7.84 17.74 -19.36
N PHE A 385 -8.91 17.27 -18.73
CA PHE A 385 -9.07 17.38 -17.28
C PHE A 385 -7.93 16.65 -16.56
N PHE A 386 -7.61 15.42 -16.98
CA PHE A 386 -6.52 14.65 -16.39
C PHE A 386 -5.14 15.27 -16.68
N ALA A 387 -4.95 15.81 -17.89
CA ALA A 387 -3.71 16.50 -18.24
C ALA A 387 -3.50 17.77 -17.38
N GLU A 388 -4.54 18.61 -17.23
CA GLU A 388 -4.52 19.84 -16.43
C GLU A 388 -4.32 19.54 -14.92
N THR A 389 -4.87 18.43 -14.43
CA THR A 389 -4.70 18.00 -13.04
C THR A 389 -3.41 17.21 -12.80
N GLY A 390 -2.67 16.87 -13.86
CA GLY A 390 -1.43 16.09 -13.78
C GLY A 390 -1.64 14.63 -13.40
N VAL A 391 -2.84 14.09 -13.65
CA VAL A 391 -3.19 12.69 -13.41
C VAL A 391 -3.03 11.90 -14.73
N TRP A 392 -1.84 11.41 -15.00
CA TRP A 392 -1.50 10.80 -16.28
C TRP A 392 -1.87 9.31 -16.41
N HIS A 393 -2.45 8.71 -15.38
CA HIS A 393 -2.68 7.25 -15.31
C HIS A 393 -1.44 6.41 -15.68
N SER A 394 -0.26 6.95 -15.42
CA SER A 394 1.05 6.33 -15.59
C SER A 394 1.98 6.82 -14.51
N GLY A 395 2.59 5.92 -13.76
CA GLY A 395 3.56 6.29 -12.71
C GLY A 395 4.80 6.96 -13.29
N VAL A 396 5.26 6.50 -14.45
CA VAL A 396 6.45 7.06 -15.13
C VAL A 396 6.19 8.51 -15.57
N ILE A 397 5.09 8.74 -16.29
CA ILE A 397 4.76 10.09 -16.78
C ILE A 397 4.48 11.03 -15.59
N THR A 398 3.76 10.54 -14.59
CA THR A 398 3.51 11.32 -13.36
C THR A 398 4.82 11.64 -12.62
N ALA A 399 5.77 10.69 -12.58
CA ALA A 399 7.09 10.93 -12.00
C ALA A 399 7.87 12.00 -12.77
N ILE A 400 7.89 11.94 -14.11
CA ILE A 400 8.54 12.97 -14.93
C ILE A 400 7.89 14.34 -14.69
N HIS A 401 6.55 14.42 -14.68
CA HIS A 401 5.85 15.67 -14.44
C HIS A 401 6.19 16.24 -13.06
N ARG A 402 6.13 15.42 -12.00
CA ARG A 402 6.28 15.88 -10.62
C ARG A 402 7.73 16.07 -10.18
N THR A 403 8.64 15.20 -10.63
CA THR A 403 10.03 15.15 -10.13
C THR A 403 11.08 15.14 -11.23
N GLY A 404 10.68 15.31 -12.48
CA GLY A 404 11.57 15.29 -13.63
C GLY A 404 12.26 13.94 -13.88
N PHE A 405 13.13 13.92 -14.87
CA PHE A 405 13.97 12.74 -15.15
C PHE A 405 14.94 12.42 -14.01
N VAL A 406 15.37 13.43 -13.24
CA VAL A 406 16.23 13.24 -12.07
C VAL A 406 15.48 12.44 -11.00
N GLY A 407 14.26 12.85 -10.66
CA GLY A 407 13.46 12.12 -9.67
C GLY A 407 13.06 10.72 -10.15
N LEU A 408 12.68 10.57 -11.43
CA LEU A 408 12.41 9.25 -12.00
C LEU A 408 13.64 8.33 -11.90
N THR A 409 14.84 8.84 -12.18
CA THR A 409 16.09 8.06 -12.05
C THR A 409 16.32 7.61 -10.60
N ILE A 410 16.09 8.50 -9.63
CA ILE A 410 16.18 8.16 -8.20
C ILE A 410 15.17 7.06 -7.84
N ILE A 411 13.91 7.18 -8.29
CA ILE A 411 12.86 6.17 -8.07
C ILE A 411 13.25 4.83 -8.68
N VAL A 412 13.79 4.81 -9.90
CA VAL A 412 14.24 3.58 -10.58
C VAL A 412 15.36 2.90 -9.81
N VAL A 413 16.42 3.65 -9.46
CA VAL A 413 17.55 3.09 -8.69
C VAL A 413 17.09 2.58 -7.32
N TRP A 414 16.29 3.36 -6.62
CA TRP A 414 15.71 2.98 -5.33
C TRP A 414 14.89 1.69 -5.43
N SER A 415 14.00 1.58 -6.42
CA SER A 415 13.15 0.40 -6.59
C SER A 415 13.96 -0.85 -6.95
N LEU A 416 14.96 -0.73 -7.83
CA LEU A 416 15.83 -1.86 -8.20
C LEU A 416 16.61 -2.39 -6.98
N VAL A 417 17.12 -1.50 -6.15
CA VAL A 417 17.83 -1.90 -4.93
C VAL A 417 16.87 -2.51 -3.91
N CYS A 418 15.66 -1.95 -3.75
CA CYS A 418 14.62 -2.56 -2.90
C CYS A 418 14.25 -3.97 -3.40
N PHE A 419 14.03 -4.15 -4.73
CA PHE A 419 13.78 -5.47 -5.32
C PHE A 419 14.90 -6.45 -4.99
N PHE A 420 16.14 -6.06 -5.23
CA PHE A 420 17.30 -6.91 -4.95
C PHE A 420 17.29 -7.39 -3.49
N TYR A 421 17.08 -6.50 -2.53
CA TYR A 421 17.10 -6.87 -1.12
C TYR A 421 15.86 -7.62 -0.66
N ILE A 422 14.68 -7.33 -1.20
CA ILE A 422 13.45 -8.09 -0.92
C ILE A 422 13.63 -9.55 -1.38
N PHE A 423 14.14 -9.77 -2.60
CA PHE A 423 14.40 -11.13 -3.08
C PHE A 423 15.49 -11.82 -2.26
N ARG A 424 16.59 -11.12 -1.96
CA ARG A 424 17.69 -11.66 -1.17
C ARG A 424 17.26 -12.07 0.24
N VAL A 425 16.53 -11.22 0.94
CA VAL A 425 16.02 -11.54 2.29
C VAL A 425 14.99 -12.66 2.25
N SER A 426 14.15 -12.71 1.23
CA SER A 426 13.17 -13.79 1.06
C SER A 426 13.83 -15.14 0.82
N ILE A 427 14.91 -15.19 0.04
CA ILE A 427 15.72 -16.40 -0.12
C ILE A 427 16.35 -16.82 1.21
N ALA A 428 16.88 -15.88 2.00
CA ALA A 428 17.46 -16.16 3.31
C ALA A 428 16.43 -16.71 4.32
N LEU A 429 15.18 -16.24 4.24
CA LEU A 429 14.08 -16.68 5.10
C LEU A 429 13.42 -18.00 4.68
N ARG A 430 13.84 -18.62 3.56
CA ARG A 430 13.15 -19.80 2.98
C ARG A 430 12.87 -20.93 3.97
N HIS A 431 13.74 -21.13 4.95
CA HIS A 431 13.62 -22.19 5.95
C HIS A 431 13.07 -21.71 7.30
N VAL A 432 12.74 -20.43 7.43
CA VAL A 432 12.22 -19.87 8.67
C VAL A 432 10.71 -20.15 8.77
N LYS A 433 10.28 -20.64 9.92
CA LYS A 433 8.85 -20.87 10.20
C LYS A 433 8.13 -19.52 10.34
N GLY A 434 7.00 -19.37 9.64
CA GLY A 434 6.23 -18.12 9.64
C GLY A 434 6.69 -17.10 8.59
N ARG A 435 7.66 -17.45 7.72
CA ARG A 435 8.15 -16.59 6.64
C ARG A 435 7.04 -16.07 5.72
N GLU A 436 5.99 -16.85 5.56
CA GLU A 436 4.82 -16.49 4.74
C GLU A 436 4.23 -15.15 5.14
N PHE A 437 4.19 -14.83 6.44
CA PHE A 437 3.66 -13.55 6.91
C PHE A 437 4.58 -12.37 6.58
N ILE A 438 5.91 -12.60 6.55
CA ILE A 438 6.86 -11.60 6.06
C ILE A 438 6.68 -11.39 4.56
N TYR A 439 6.54 -12.46 3.77
CA TYR A 439 6.33 -12.36 2.32
C TYR A 439 5.06 -11.56 2.01
N LEU A 440 3.94 -11.84 2.67
CA LEU A 440 2.70 -11.09 2.56
C LEU A 440 2.88 -9.59 2.81
N SER A 441 3.85 -9.21 3.63
CA SER A 441 4.06 -7.82 4.03
C SER A 441 5.04 -7.04 3.16
N ILE A 442 5.99 -7.71 2.50
CA ILE A 442 7.03 -7.03 1.71
C ILE A 442 6.86 -7.17 0.20
N PHE A 443 6.20 -8.23 -0.29
CA PHE A 443 5.96 -8.41 -1.73
C PHE A 443 4.93 -7.44 -2.34
N PRO A 444 3.99 -6.83 -1.60
CA PRO A 444 3.21 -5.73 -2.15
C PRO A 444 4.08 -4.60 -2.73
N PHE A 445 5.30 -4.37 -2.20
CA PHE A 445 6.25 -3.46 -2.83
C PHE A 445 6.56 -3.85 -4.28
N VAL A 446 6.82 -5.14 -4.54
CA VAL A 446 7.19 -5.62 -5.88
C VAL A 446 6.03 -5.47 -6.85
N THR A 447 4.82 -5.89 -6.43
CA THR A 447 3.62 -5.82 -7.26
C THR A 447 3.24 -4.38 -7.58
N LEU A 448 3.18 -3.52 -6.57
CA LEU A 448 2.81 -2.11 -6.73
C LEU A 448 3.85 -1.32 -7.54
N MET A 449 5.15 -1.61 -7.38
CA MET A 449 6.18 -0.96 -8.21
C MET A 449 6.11 -1.40 -9.67
N VAL A 450 5.85 -2.67 -9.96
CA VAL A 450 5.64 -3.13 -11.34
C VAL A 450 4.41 -2.44 -11.94
N LEU A 451 3.31 -2.35 -11.20
CA LEU A 451 2.12 -1.62 -11.63
C LEU A 451 2.41 -0.14 -11.87
N PHE A 452 3.18 0.50 -10.99
CA PHE A 452 3.62 1.89 -11.13
C PHE A 452 4.34 2.13 -12.46
N TYR A 453 5.22 1.20 -12.88
CA TYR A 453 5.95 1.33 -14.15
C TYR A 453 5.12 0.98 -15.39
N ILE A 454 4.17 0.06 -15.30
CA ILE A 454 3.46 -0.46 -16.48
C ILE A 454 2.16 0.29 -16.76
N SER A 455 1.28 0.47 -15.75
CA SER A 455 -0.11 0.84 -16.07
C SER A 455 -0.80 1.83 -15.16
N ALA A 456 -0.47 1.88 -13.88
CA ALA A 456 -1.32 2.57 -12.92
C ALA A 456 -0.46 3.22 -11.84
N GLY A 457 0.08 4.38 -12.12
CA GLY A 457 0.84 5.09 -11.11
C GLY A 457 0.27 6.47 -10.85
N THR A 458 -0.16 6.69 -9.62
CA THR A 458 -0.25 8.02 -9.06
C THR A 458 0.85 8.15 -8.02
N PHE A 459 1.37 9.35 -7.81
CA PHE A 459 2.31 9.59 -6.70
C PHE A 459 1.70 9.22 -5.35
N ARG A 460 0.38 9.28 -5.25
CA ARG A 460 -0.34 8.83 -4.07
C ARG A 460 0.00 7.39 -3.70
N LYS A 461 -0.07 6.44 -4.65
CA LYS A 461 0.30 5.03 -4.40
C LYS A 461 1.78 4.89 -3.99
N LEU A 462 2.67 5.72 -4.55
CA LEU A 462 4.09 5.71 -4.19
C LEU A 462 4.31 6.08 -2.72
N PHE A 463 3.63 7.11 -2.24
CA PHE A 463 3.74 7.52 -0.84
C PHE A 463 3.02 6.56 0.10
N ASP A 464 1.76 6.22 -0.21
CA ASP A 464 0.86 5.49 0.69
C ASP A 464 1.34 4.07 0.96
N ASP A 465 1.43 3.26 -0.09
CA ASP A 465 1.63 1.83 0.02
C ASP A 465 3.08 1.43 -0.26
N ILE A 466 3.67 1.99 -1.32
CA ILE A 466 4.97 1.54 -1.82
C ILE A 466 6.08 1.92 -0.87
N PHE A 467 6.12 3.18 -0.41
CA PHE A 467 7.17 3.63 0.49
C PHE A 467 7.05 2.97 1.88
N TYR A 468 5.82 2.79 2.38
CA TYR A 468 5.60 2.09 3.64
C TYR A 468 6.13 0.65 3.60
N THR A 469 5.83 -0.09 2.52
CA THR A 469 6.32 -1.46 2.33
C THR A 469 7.84 -1.51 2.12
N ALA A 470 8.45 -0.50 1.49
CA ALA A 470 9.90 -0.38 1.39
C ALA A 470 10.56 -0.14 2.76
N ALA A 471 9.99 0.73 3.59
CA ALA A 471 10.46 0.97 4.94
C ALA A 471 10.36 -0.31 5.80
N LEU A 472 9.29 -1.08 5.64
CA LEU A 472 9.13 -2.37 6.28
C LEU A 472 10.16 -3.40 5.76
N ALA A 473 10.40 -3.46 4.45
CA ALA A 473 11.41 -4.34 3.87
C ALA A 473 12.81 -4.04 4.42
N LYS A 474 13.15 -2.75 4.62
CA LYS A 474 14.40 -2.34 5.26
C LYS A 474 14.51 -2.88 6.71
N VAL A 475 13.43 -2.78 7.49
CA VAL A 475 13.41 -3.33 8.86
C VAL A 475 13.57 -4.85 8.83
N VAL A 476 12.89 -5.54 7.92
CA VAL A 476 13.06 -6.99 7.72
C VAL A 476 14.51 -7.33 7.39
N CYS A 477 15.15 -6.60 6.46
CA CYS A 477 16.57 -6.80 6.12
C CYS A 477 17.48 -6.62 7.36
N SER A 478 17.26 -5.56 8.15
CA SER A 478 18.01 -5.30 9.38
C SER A 478 17.85 -6.44 10.39
N VAL A 479 16.62 -6.86 10.65
CA VAL A 479 16.29 -7.92 11.62
C VAL A 479 16.87 -9.27 11.18
N VAL A 480 16.78 -9.62 9.90
CA VAL A 480 17.31 -10.88 9.34
C VAL A 480 18.85 -10.91 9.40
N ALA A 481 19.49 -9.78 9.10
CA ALA A 481 20.94 -9.66 9.22
C ALA A 481 21.43 -9.75 10.68
N LYS A 482 20.70 -9.13 11.63
CA LYS A 482 20.99 -9.25 13.08
C LYS A 482 20.88 -10.70 13.56
N ASN A 483 20.01 -11.51 12.98
CA ASN A 483 19.87 -12.94 13.28
C ASN A 483 20.90 -13.82 12.54
N GLY A 484 21.86 -13.24 11.83
CA GLY A 484 22.93 -13.98 11.15
C GLY A 484 22.51 -14.70 9.86
N LEU A 485 21.28 -14.48 9.38
CA LEU A 485 20.78 -15.07 8.14
C LEU A 485 21.23 -14.30 6.88
N MET A 486 21.77 -13.10 7.06
CA MET A 486 22.41 -12.28 6.03
C MET A 486 23.70 -11.66 6.55
N PRO A 487 24.66 -11.25 5.67
CA PRO A 487 25.87 -10.56 6.11
C PRO A 487 25.57 -9.30 6.94
N ARG A 488 26.19 -9.16 8.10
CA ARG A 488 26.00 -8.04 9.02
C ARG A 488 26.66 -6.73 8.57
N MET A 489 27.49 -6.75 7.53
CA MET A 489 28.26 -5.58 7.08
C MET A 489 27.42 -4.34 6.71
N PHE A 490 26.12 -4.52 6.53
CA PHE A 490 25.20 -3.44 6.18
C PHE A 490 24.32 -2.97 7.35
N THR A 491 24.47 -3.57 8.54
CA THR A 491 23.66 -3.20 9.70
C THR A 491 24.42 -2.21 10.58
N HIS A 492 23.83 -1.06 10.83
CA HIS A 492 24.30 -0.10 11.82
C HIS A 492 23.35 -0.10 13.01
N GLN A 493 23.92 -0.26 14.22
CA GLN A 493 23.20 -0.03 15.47
C GLN A 493 23.74 1.27 16.07
N ILE A 494 22.90 2.29 16.08
CA ILE A 494 23.15 3.51 16.83
C ILE A 494 22.38 3.37 18.15
N TYR A 495 23.10 3.25 19.24
CA TYR A 495 22.52 3.34 20.59
C TYR A 495 22.43 4.81 20.96
N VAL A 496 21.23 5.29 21.21
CA VAL A 496 21.04 6.59 21.84
C VAL A 496 21.02 6.34 23.35
N PRO A 497 21.99 6.84 24.11
CA PRO A 497 22.05 6.62 25.56
C PRO A 497 20.82 7.25 26.23
N LEU A 498 20.35 6.62 27.30
CA LEU A 498 19.29 7.19 28.15
C LEU A 498 19.83 8.44 28.86
N ILE A 499 19.15 9.56 28.71
CA ILE A 499 19.52 10.87 29.23
C ILE A 499 19.69 10.88 30.78
N HIS A 500 19.17 9.88 31.49
CA HIS A 500 19.13 9.85 32.95
C HIS A 500 20.09 8.84 33.63
N ARG A 501 20.96 8.17 32.91
CA ARG A 501 21.78 7.11 33.53
C ARG A 501 23.10 7.62 34.10
N GLU A 502 23.57 8.81 33.73
CA GLU A 502 24.81 9.38 34.26
C GLU A 502 24.73 9.74 35.76
N ALA A 503 23.52 10.07 36.27
CA ALA A 503 23.34 10.42 37.68
C ALA A 503 23.38 9.21 38.64
N GLU A 504 22.94 8.02 38.21
CA GLU A 504 22.93 6.83 39.08
C GLU A 504 24.32 6.15 39.14
N ASP A 505 25.13 6.22 38.10
CA ASP A 505 26.46 5.64 38.07
C ASP A 505 27.48 6.49 38.87
N GLU A 506 27.30 7.83 38.95
CA GLU A 506 28.09 8.71 39.80
C GLU A 506 27.73 8.54 41.30
N GLU A 507 26.48 8.29 41.63
CA GLU A 507 26.01 8.09 43.01
C GLU A 507 26.44 6.70 43.53
N SER A 508 26.52 5.67 42.67
CA SER A 508 27.03 4.35 42.98
C SER A 508 28.56 4.32 43.14
N ALA A 509 29.26 5.18 42.43
CA ALA A 509 30.74 5.30 42.54
C ALA A 509 31.17 6.13 43.78
N ALA A 510 30.29 6.95 44.33
CA ALA A 510 30.57 7.84 45.47
C ALA A 510 30.30 7.19 46.86
N SER A 511 29.81 5.94 46.92
CA SER A 511 29.59 5.24 48.20
C SER A 511 30.91 4.61 48.69
N PRO A 512 31.57 5.19 49.72
CA PRO A 512 32.76 4.58 50.28
C PRO A 512 32.38 3.29 51.00
N ALA A 513 33.11 2.21 50.69
CA ALA A 513 33.04 0.95 51.39
C ALA A 513 33.16 1.18 52.91
N ARG A 514 32.05 1.06 53.63
CA ARG A 514 32.07 0.93 55.07
C ARG A 514 32.40 -0.51 55.40
N SER A 515 33.64 -0.68 55.82
CA SER A 515 34.18 -1.86 56.51
C SER A 515 33.48 -2.14 57.83
#